data_c9df522ecdca978990c83471c6f7e18d
#
_entry.id   c9df522ecdca978990c83471c6f7e18d
#
_cell.length_a   1.000
_cell.length_b   1.000
_cell.length_c   1.000
_cell.angle_alpha   90.00
_cell.angle_beta   90.00
_cell.angle_gamma   90.00
#
_symmetry.space_group_name_H-M   'P 1'
#
loop_
_entity.id
_entity.type
_entity.pdbx_description
1 polymer ?
#
loop_
_entity_poly.entity_id
_entity_poly.type
_entity_poly.pdbx_seq_one_letter_code
_entity_poly.pdbx_strand_id
1 'polypeptide(L)' 'MKGFAMKQWIIDRFEGEYAVCEGEGKESLLIERAKLPKGAEAGSVLRVMKNGSLLLDIDETRRRREKIREKLRQLLKEE' A
#
# COMPACT_ATOMS: atom_id res chain seq x y z
N MET A 1 -14.69 4.36 -17.85
CA MET A 1 -14.27 4.03 -17.74
C MET A 1 -13.89 3.53 -17.16
N LYS A 2 -13.96 3.25 -16.91
CA LYS A 2 -13.74 2.62 -16.35
C LYS A 2 -12.96 1.73 -16.52
N GLY A 3 -12.70 1.18 -17.07
CA GLY A 3 -11.92 0.15 -17.35
C GLY A 3 -10.52 0.25 -17.03
N PHE A 4 -10.11 1.16 -16.41
CA PHE A 4 -8.85 1.22 -16.00
C PHE A 4 -8.71 1.00 -14.66
N ALA A 5 -9.50 0.23 -14.02
CA ALA A 5 -9.46 -0.04 -12.69
C ALA A 5 -8.22 -0.57 -12.35
N MET A 6 -7.34 0.11 -11.90
CA MET A 6 -6.16 -0.42 -11.38
C MET A 6 -6.42 -0.72 -9.97
N LYS A 7 -6.22 -1.94 -9.56
CA LYS A 7 -6.37 -2.29 -8.18
C LYS A 7 -5.27 -1.67 -7.38
N GLN A 8 -5.61 -1.31 -6.18
CA GLN A 8 -4.64 -0.70 -5.27
C GLN A 8 -4.49 -1.59 -4.06
N TRP A 9 -3.27 -1.86 -3.67
CA TRP A 9 -2.99 -2.71 -2.53
C TRP A 9 -2.05 -1.97 -1.58
N ILE A 10 -2.17 -2.24 -0.29
CA ILE A 10 -1.30 -1.62 0.69
C ILE A 10 -0.55 -2.74 1.38
N ILE A 11 0.75 -2.63 1.46
CA ILE A 11 1.55 -3.65 2.13
C ILE A 11 1.35 -3.51 3.63
N ASP A 12 0.82 -4.54 4.25
CA ASP A 12 0.60 -4.53 5.68
C ASP A 12 1.88 -4.92 6.40
N ARG A 13 2.48 -5.97 5.98
CA ARG A 13 3.71 -6.46 6.60
C ARG A 13 4.36 -7.49 5.70
N PHE A 14 5.56 -7.90 6.09
CA PHE A 14 6.25 -8.95 5.39
C PHE A 14 6.28 -10.18 6.25
N GLU A 15 6.08 -11.32 5.64
CA GLU A 15 6.19 -12.59 6.33
C GLU A 15 7.00 -13.52 5.45
N GLY A 16 8.23 -13.78 5.84
CA GLY A 16 9.12 -14.62 5.06
C GLY A 16 9.38 -14.00 3.71
N GLU A 17 9.13 -14.76 2.68
CA GLU A 17 9.39 -14.29 1.33
C GLU A 17 8.21 -13.55 0.73
N TYR A 18 7.20 -13.28 1.51
CA TYR A 18 6.00 -12.66 0.99
C TYR A 18 5.65 -11.36 1.67
N ALA A 19 5.01 -10.49 0.92
CA ALA A 19 4.42 -9.29 1.46
C ALA A 19 2.93 -9.57 1.60
N VAL A 20 2.39 -9.31 2.79
CA VAL A 20 0.97 -9.47 3.04
C VAL A 20 0.33 -8.14 2.73
N CYS A 21 -0.53 -8.11 1.72
CA CYS A 21 -1.13 -6.86 1.26
C CYS A 21 -2.62 -6.88 1.46
N GLU A 22 -3.19 -5.72 1.65
CA GLU A 22 -4.61 -5.58 1.86
C GLU A 22 -5.21 -4.69 0.80
N GLY A 23 -6.32 -5.09 0.23
CA GLY A 23 -7.00 -4.32 -0.78
C GLY A 23 -8.05 -3.42 -0.20
N GLU A 24 -8.73 -2.68 -1.06
CA GLU A 24 -9.72 -1.74 -0.61
C GLU A 24 -10.91 -2.39 0.04
N GLY A 25 -11.24 -3.58 -0.36
CA GLY A 25 -12.34 -4.30 0.26
C GLY A 25 -11.90 -5.15 1.43
N LYS A 26 -10.71 -4.89 1.92
CA LYS A 26 -10.12 -5.64 3.03
C LYS A 26 -9.77 -7.05 2.66
N GLU A 27 -9.70 -7.37 1.37
CA GLU A 27 -9.23 -8.68 0.97
C GLU A 27 -7.71 -8.71 1.12
N SER A 28 -7.15 -9.88 1.27
CA SER A 28 -5.73 -10.05 1.46
C SER A 28 -5.10 -10.68 0.24
N LEU A 29 -3.85 -10.36 0.01
CA LEU A 29 -3.12 -10.92 -1.10
C LEU A 29 -1.67 -11.08 -0.70
N LEU A 30 -1.07 -12.21 -1.05
CA LEU A 30 0.35 -12.41 -0.81
C LEU A 30 1.10 -12.16 -2.10
N ILE A 31 2.11 -11.32 -2.03
CA ILE A 31 2.94 -11.02 -3.17
C ILE A 31 4.36 -11.38 -2.83
N GLU A 32 5.02 -12.10 -3.71
CA GLU A 32 6.40 -12.48 -3.46
C GLU A 32 7.28 -11.25 -3.41
N ARG A 33 8.16 -11.19 -2.44
CA ARG A 33 9.04 -10.07 -2.30
C ARG A 33 9.80 -9.75 -3.56
N ALA A 34 10.19 -10.78 -4.29
CA ALA A 34 10.98 -10.60 -5.49
C ALA A 34 10.23 -9.85 -6.58
N LYS A 35 8.92 -9.81 -6.47
CA LYS A 35 8.11 -9.14 -7.48
C LYS A 35 7.74 -7.71 -7.12
N LEU A 36 8.16 -7.27 -5.96
CA LEU A 36 7.81 -5.93 -5.53
C LEU A 36 8.70 -4.90 -6.18
N PRO A 37 8.18 -3.70 -6.40
CA PRO A 37 9.01 -2.62 -6.93
C PRO A 37 10.08 -2.25 -5.92
N LYS A 38 11.18 -1.69 -6.42
CA LYS A 38 12.22 -1.28 -5.55
C LYS A 38 11.73 -0.21 -4.59
N GLY A 39 12.10 -0.32 -3.36
CA GLY A 39 11.69 0.66 -2.37
C GLY A 39 10.39 0.35 -1.67
N ALA A 40 9.75 -0.75 -2.02
CA ALA A 40 8.48 -1.10 -1.39
C ALA A 40 8.73 -1.54 0.05
N GLU A 41 7.93 -1.07 0.97
CA GLU A 41 8.06 -1.44 2.37
C GLU A 41 6.70 -1.43 3.02
N ALA A 42 6.62 -1.79 4.27
CA ALA A 42 5.34 -1.83 4.97
C ALA A 42 4.73 -0.44 4.93
N GLY A 43 3.49 -0.37 4.59
CA GLY A 43 2.79 0.90 4.45
C GLY A 43 2.79 1.44 3.04
N SER A 44 3.56 0.84 2.13
CA SER A 44 3.59 1.32 0.76
C SER A 44 2.30 0.99 0.04
N VAL A 45 1.90 1.87 -0.86
CA VAL A 45 0.73 1.67 -1.69
C VAL A 45 1.20 1.20 -3.06
N LEU A 46 0.65 0.09 -3.50
CA LEU A 46 1.01 -0.49 -4.79
C LEU A 46 -0.17 -0.40 -5.73
N ARG A 47 0.10 -0.19 -7.00
CA ARG A 47 -0.94 -0.22 -8.00
C ARG A 47 -0.64 -1.33 -8.97
N VAL A 48 -1.68 -2.09 -9.31
CA VAL A 48 -1.53 -3.16 -10.28
C VAL A 48 -1.94 -2.61 -11.62
N MET A 49 -1.01 -2.59 -12.55
CA MET A 49 -1.27 -2.04 -13.85
C MET A 49 -2.01 -3.05 -14.71
N LYS A 50 -2.47 -2.58 -15.87
CA LYS A 50 -3.24 -3.43 -16.73
C LYS A 50 -2.51 -4.68 -17.15
N ASN A 51 -1.22 -4.59 -17.37
CA ASN A 51 -0.44 -5.75 -17.77
C ASN A 51 0.01 -6.60 -16.60
N GLY A 52 -0.47 -6.32 -15.41
CA GLY A 52 -0.11 -7.12 -14.26
C GLY A 52 1.10 -6.64 -13.49
N SER A 53 1.78 -5.64 -14.00
CA SER A 53 2.98 -5.18 -13.29
C SER A 53 2.58 -4.35 -12.08
N LEU A 54 3.49 -4.25 -11.13
CA LEU A 54 3.25 -3.50 -9.90
C LEU A 54 4.00 -2.19 -9.94
N LEU A 55 3.33 -1.15 -9.47
CA LEU A 55 3.93 0.16 -9.44
C LEU A 55 3.83 0.71 -8.03
N LEU A 56 4.89 1.31 -7.55
CA LEU A 56 4.88 1.90 -6.22
C LEU A 56 4.30 3.31 -6.34
N ASP A 57 3.21 3.54 -5.65
CA ASP A 57 2.54 4.84 -5.70
C ASP A 57 3.12 5.69 -4.58
N ILE A 58 4.13 6.45 -4.90
CA ILE A 58 4.83 7.24 -3.91
C ILE A 58 3.97 8.35 -3.33
N ASP A 59 3.19 8.99 -4.17
CA ASP A 59 2.35 10.09 -3.71
C ASP A 59 1.27 9.61 -2.76
N GLU A 60 0.64 8.50 -3.10
CA GLU A 60 -0.41 7.97 -2.24
C GLU A 60 0.18 7.42 -0.94
N THR A 61 1.36 6.83 -1.02
CA THR A 61 2.05 6.34 0.16
C THR A 61 2.34 7.50 1.11
N ARG A 62 2.83 8.60 0.56
CA ARG A 62 3.14 9.76 1.37
C ARG A 62 1.89 10.36 1.98
N ARG A 63 0.81 10.43 1.21
CA ARG A 63 -0.43 10.99 1.68
C ARG A 63 -0.99 10.17 2.84
N ARG A 64 -0.91 8.86 2.75
CA ARG A 64 -1.38 8.01 3.83
C ARG A 64 -0.56 8.18 5.09
N ARG A 65 0.75 8.32 4.93
CA ARG A 65 1.61 8.51 6.08
C ARG A 65 1.35 9.83 6.76
N GLU A 66 1.05 10.85 5.99
CA GLU A 66 0.75 12.13 6.56
C GLU A 66 -0.58 12.12 7.29
N LYS A 67 -1.54 11.39 6.78
CA LYS A 67 -2.81 11.29 7.45
C LYS A 67 -2.66 10.60 8.80
N ILE A 68 -1.88 9.56 8.85
CA ILE A 68 -1.65 8.85 10.09
C ILE A 68 -0.94 9.74 11.08
N ARG A 69 0.05 10.47 10.61
CA ARG A 69 0.81 11.36 11.47
C ARG A 69 -0.10 12.46 12.03
N GLU A 70 -1.00 12.96 11.20
CA GLU A 70 -1.90 13.98 11.63
C GLU A 70 -2.85 13.47 12.70
N LYS A 71 -3.35 12.27 12.53
CA LYS A 71 -4.22 11.67 13.52
C LYS A 71 -3.51 11.49 14.84
N LEU A 72 -2.28 11.01 14.80
CA LEU A 72 -1.52 10.82 16.02
C LEU A 72 -1.27 12.14 16.71
N ARG A 73 -0.99 13.18 15.93
CA ARG A 73 -0.74 14.49 16.50
C ARG A 73 -1.99 15.00 17.21
N GLN A 74 -3.14 14.79 16.60
CA GLN A 74 -4.37 15.22 17.21
C GLN A 74 -4.67 14.47 18.49
N LEU A 75 -4.41 13.19 18.52
CA LEU A 75 -4.63 12.42 19.70
C LEU A 75 -3.75 12.89 20.84
N LEU A 76 -2.50 13.21 20.53
CA LEU A 76 -1.61 13.69 21.55
C LEU A 76 -2.01 15.05 22.05
N LYS A 77 -2.65 15.83 21.23
CA LYS A 77 -3.02 17.12 21.67
C LYS A 77 -4.25 17.13 22.49
N GLU A 78 -5.02 16.11 22.44
CA GLU A 78 -6.20 16.07 23.16
C GLU A 78 -6.07 15.89 24.59
N GLU A 79 -4.94 15.86 25.17
CA GLU A 79 -4.74 15.68 26.54
C GLU A 79 -5.05 16.78 27.28
#